data_72e4b280547334160efbed8a9b31482f
#
_entry.id   72e4b280547334160efbed8a9b31482f
#
_cell.length_a   1.000
_cell.length_b   1.000
_cell.length_c   1.000
_cell.angle_alpha   90.00
_cell.angle_beta   90.00
_cell.angle_gamma   90.00
#
_symmetry.space_group_name_H-M   'P 1'
#
loop_
_entity.id
_entity.type
_entity.pdbx_description
1 polymer ?
#
loop_
_entity_poly.entity_id
_entity_poly.type
_entity_poly.pdbx_seq_one_letter_code
_entity_poly.pdbx_strand_id
1 'polypeptide(L)'
;IKLAIPTEEVSNSTMSETEVERYSRHIMLREIGGQGQSKLRKAKVLVIGAGGLGSPVLSYLAAAGVGTIGVIDDDAVSLSNLQRQVLFDEDHLGHPKVFAVKDKIKKLNPFIEILPFNRRLTEAEAEVLFVEFDLIIDGSDNFLTRKISNLVCVKLKKPLVSGAISQWEGQISFFNETKDSACYSCIFPVEPVDGLAPNCAEGGVMGALPGIVGSVMASEVIKKITGAGENLTNKLLIFNALNNEFSNINIQKNLNCEICKERHEA
;
A
#
# COMPACT_ATOMS: atom_id res chain seq x y z
N ILE A 1 8.60 11.99 -20.71
CA ILE A 1 8.82 10.56 -21.03
C ILE A 1 7.48 9.89 -20.90
N LYS A 2 6.83 9.48 -21.99
CA LYS A 2 5.63 8.66 -21.94
C LYS A 2 6.03 7.31 -21.35
N LEU A 3 5.56 7.03 -20.14
CA LEU A 3 5.59 5.67 -19.60
C LEU A 3 4.71 4.81 -20.51
N ALA A 4 5.33 3.93 -21.29
CA ALA A 4 4.62 2.88 -21.99
C ALA A 4 4.22 1.83 -20.95
N ILE A 5 3.12 2.06 -20.24
CA ILE A 5 2.41 1.00 -19.57
C ILE A 5 1.75 0.20 -20.66
N PRO A 6 2.01 -1.10 -20.80
CA PRO A 6 1.35 -1.92 -21.79
C PRO A 6 -0.16 -1.78 -21.61
N THR A 7 -0.83 -1.22 -22.59
CA THR A 7 -2.29 -1.19 -22.68
C THR A 7 -2.80 -2.51 -23.28
N GLU A 8 -2.26 -3.64 -22.86
CA GLU A 8 -2.96 -4.89 -23.09
C GLU A 8 -4.18 -4.85 -22.18
N GLU A 9 -5.33 -4.64 -22.78
CA GLU A 9 -6.64 -4.81 -22.19
C GLU A 9 -6.63 -6.14 -21.42
N VAL A 10 -6.63 -6.07 -20.08
CA VAL A 10 -7.03 -7.21 -19.27
C VAL A 10 -8.42 -7.53 -19.77
N SER A 11 -8.49 -8.52 -20.64
CA SER A 11 -9.66 -8.81 -21.46
C SER A 11 -10.88 -8.90 -20.55
N ASN A 12 -12.03 -8.43 -21.03
CA ASN A 12 -13.35 -8.63 -20.41
C ASN A 12 -13.75 -10.12 -20.34
N SER A 13 -12.77 -11.02 -20.44
CA SER A 13 -12.93 -12.45 -20.34
C SER A 13 -13.36 -12.87 -18.93
N THR A 14 -14.28 -13.79 -18.85
CA THR A 14 -14.64 -14.52 -17.63
C THR A 14 -13.37 -15.15 -17.02
N MET A 15 -13.33 -15.24 -15.68
CA MET A 15 -12.23 -15.95 -15.00
C MET A 15 -12.14 -17.39 -15.52
N SER A 16 -10.93 -17.88 -15.74
CA SER A 16 -10.67 -19.29 -16.06
C SER A 16 -11.04 -20.21 -14.88
N GLU A 17 -11.23 -21.49 -15.13
CA GLU A 17 -11.48 -22.47 -14.07
C GLU A 17 -10.36 -22.48 -13.01
N THR A 18 -9.11 -22.34 -13.44
CA THR A 18 -7.95 -22.26 -12.55
C THR A 18 -7.96 -20.98 -11.69
N GLU A 19 -8.41 -19.85 -12.24
CA GLU A 19 -8.60 -18.62 -11.46
C GLU A 19 -9.73 -18.77 -10.45
N VAL A 20 -10.85 -19.39 -10.85
CA VAL A 20 -11.99 -19.66 -9.95
C VAL A 20 -11.56 -20.57 -8.81
N GLU A 21 -10.81 -21.63 -9.08
CA GLU A 21 -10.25 -22.51 -8.06
C GLU A 21 -9.33 -21.75 -7.12
N ARG A 22 -8.39 -20.95 -7.65
CA ARG A 22 -7.43 -20.16 -6.88
C ARG A 22 -8.11 -19.19 -5.93
N TYR A 23 -9.13 -18.49 -6.40
CA TYR A 23 -9.81 -17.44 -5.62
C TYR A 23 -11.08 -17.95 -4.94
N SER A 24 -11.34 -19.26 -4.94
CA SER A 24 -12.57 -19.86 -4.42
C SER A 24 -12.90 -19.41 -3.00
N ARG A 25 -11.89 -19.27 -2.12
CA ARG A 25 -12.09 -18.83 -0.73
C ARG A 25 -12.55 -17.37 -0.62
N HIS A 26 -12.15 -16.49 -1.53
CA HIS A 26 -12.68 -15.13 -1.65
C HIS A 26 -14.09 -15.14 -2.25
N ILE A 27 -14.30 -15.92 -3.30
CA ILE A 27 -15.58 -16.00 -4.01
C ILE A 27 -16.69 -16.52 -3.09
N MET A 28 -16.36 -17.38 -2.12
CA MET A 28 -17.32 -17.90 -1.13
C MET A 28 -17.71 -16.89 -0.05
N LEU A 29 -16.95 -15.81 0.13
CA LEU A 29 -17.32 -14.75 1.06
C LEU A 29 -18.47 -13.93 0.47
N ARG A 30 -19.55 -13.78 1.24
CA ARG A 30 -20.76 -13.07 0.81
C ARG A 30 -20.46 -11.62 0.38
N GLU A 31 -19.55 -10.97 1.10
CA GLU A 31 -19.17 -9.57 0.90
C GLU A 31 -18.28 -9.37 -0.34
N ILE A 32 -17.61 -10.42 -0.82
CA ILE A 32 -16.75 -10.38 -2.01
C ILE A 32 -17.46 -11.00 -3.21
N GLY A 33 -17.78 -12.28 -3.14
CA GLY A 33 -18.43 -13.02 -4.23
C GLY A 33 -17.62 -13.00 -5.53
N GLY A 34 -18.21 -13.49 -6.61
CA GLY A 34 -17.60 -13.43 -7.94
C GLY A 34 -17.46 -11.99 -8.48
N GLN A 35 -18.38 -11.11 -8.09
CA GLN A 35 -18.32 -9.70 -8.52
C GLN A 35 -17.14 -8.95 -7.88
N GLY A 36 -16.92 -9.14 -6.57
CA GLY A 36 -15.78 -8.56 -5.86
C GLY A 36 -14.46 -9.08 -6.41
N GLN A 37 -14.37 -10.41 -6.70
CA GLN A 37 -13.18 -10.98 -7.31
C GLN A 37 -12.93 -10.42 -8.73
N SER A 38 -13.98 -10.17 -9.50
CA SER A 38 -13.85 -9.51 -10.81
C SER A 38 -13.36 -8.06 -10.69
N LYS A 39 -13.77 -7.33 -9.62
CA LYS A 39 -13.24 -5.99 -9.33
C LYS A 39 -11.75 -6.05 -8.98
N LEU A 40 -11.33 -6.99 -8.12
CA LEU A 40 -9.91 -7.20 -7.78
C LEU A 40 -9.06 -7.44 -9.04
N ARG A 41 -9.52 -8.32 -9.93
CA ARG A 41 -8.84 -8.64 -11.19
C ARG A 41 -8.63 -7.42 -12.10
N LYS A 42 -9.53 -6.46 -12.07
CA LYS A 42 -9.46 -5.24 -12.90
C LYS A 42 -8.71 -4.10 -12.22
N ALA A 43 -8.53 -4.17 -10.92
CA ALA A 43 -7.93 -3.09 -10.15
C ALA A 43 -6.43 -2.94 -10.44
N LYS A 44 -5.99 -1.69 -10.43
CA LYS A 44 -4.59 -1.28 -10.54
C LYS A 44 -4.20 -0.55 -9.27
N VAL A 45 -3.22 -1.06 -8.54
CA VAL A 45 -2.73 -0.44 -7.29
C VAL A 45 -1.23 -0.18 -7.36
N LEU A 46 -0.78 0.89 -6.72
CA LEU A 46 0.64 1.21 -6.59
C LEU A 46 1.08 1.05 -5.14
N VAL A 47 2.12 0.28 -4.91
CA VAL A 47 2.77 0.12 -3.61
C VAL A 47 4.08 0.90 -3.60
N ILE A 48 4.20 1.85 -2.70
CA ILE A 48 5.40 2.65 -2.46
C ILE A 48 6.17 1.98 -1.33
N GLY A 49 7.38 1.52 -1.64
CA GLY A 49 8.23 0.74 -0.74
C GLY A 49 7.98 -0.77 -0.81
N ALA A 50 9.04 -1.54 -1.10
CA ALA A 50 9.07 -3.00 -1.07
C ALA A 50 9.73 -3.53 0.21
N GLY A 51 9.74 -2.72 1.26
CA GLY A 51 10.35 -3.01 2.56
C GLY A 51 9.49 -3.89 3.46
N GLY A 52 9.59 -3.66 4.77
CA GLY A 52 8.88 -4.45 5.79
C GLY A 52 7.37 -4.42 5.61
N LEU A 53 6.76 -3.25 5.42
CA LEU A 53 5.33 -3.10 5.18
C LEU A 53 4.93 -3.54 3.76
N GLY A 54 5.75 -3.20 2.76
CA GLY A 54 5.48 -3.57 1.37
C GLY A 54 5.48 -5.07 1.13
N SER A 55 6.33 -5.84 1.79
CA SER A 55 6.42 -7.31 1.62
C SER A 55 5.08 -8.03 1.85
N PRO A 56 4.43 -7.89 3.01
CA PRO A 56 3.11 -8.52 3.24
C PRO A 56 2.01 -7.90 2.36
N VAL A 57 2.01 -6.59 2.14
CA VAL A 57 1.04 -5.92 1.25
C VAL A 57 1.09 -6.53 -0.14
N LEU A 58 2.27 -6.57 -0.76
CA LEU A 58 2.49 -7.12 -2.10
C LEU A 58 2.08 -8.59 -2.18
N SER A 59 2.46 -9.38 -1.17
CA SER A 59 2.14 -10.81 -1.11
C SER A 59 0.63 -11.06 -1.06
N TYR A 60 -0.09 -10.37 -0.16
CA TYR A 60 -1.53 -10.59 0.01
C TYR A 60 -2.37 -10.02 -1.13
N LEU A 61 -2.00 -8.85 -1.69
CA LEU A 61 -2.70 -8.31 -2.85
C LEU A 61 -2.49 -9.17 -4.09
N ALA A 62 -1.29 -9.70 -4.27
CA ALA A 62 -1.00 -10.64 -5.35
C ALA A 62 -1.77 -11.96 -5.19
N ALA A 63 -1.77 -12.55 -3.98
CA ALA A 63 -2.53 -13.76 -3.68
C ALA A 63 -4.05 -13.54 -3.85
N ALA A 64 -4.56 -12.36 -3.50
CA ALA A 64 -5.95 -11.96 -3.67
C ALA A 64 -6.36 -11.76 -5.14
N GLY A 65 -5.40 -11.65 -6.06
CA GLY A 65 -5.67 -11.49 -7.49
C GLY A 65 -5.97 -10.05 -7.90
N VAL A 66 -5.32 -9.06 -7.27
CA VAL A 66 -5.30 -7.68 -7.78
C VAL A 66 -4.58 -7.69 -9.12
N GLY A 67 -5.28 -7.28 -10.19
CA GLY A 67 -4.85 -7.55 -11.56
C GLY A 67 -3.54 -6.90 -11.95
N THR A 68 -3.30 -5.66 -11.53
CA THR A 68 -2.04 -4.95 -11.78
C THR A 68 -1.52 -4.33 -10.49
N ILE A 69 -0.29 -4.63 -10.13
CA ILE A 69 0.38 -4.05 -8.97
C ILE A 69 1.67 -3.35 -9.43
N GLY A 70 1.69 -2.02 -9.34
CA GLY A 70 2.93 -1.26 -9.44
C GLY A 70 3.69 -1.34 -8.12
N VAL A 71 5.00 -1.42 -8.18
CA VAL A 71 5.89 -1.32 -7.02
C VAL A 71 7.04 -0.38 -7.31
N ILE A 72 7.20 0.64 -6.45
CA ILE A 72 8.30 1.61 -6.56
C ILE A 72 9.18 1.56 -5.33
N ASP A 73 10.48 1.34 -5.53
CA ASP A 73 11.51 1.25 -4.50
C ASP A 73 12.87 1.38 -5.18
N ASP A 74 13.83 2.09 -4.60
CA ASP A 74 15.18 2.31 -5.15
C ASP A 74 16.26 1.46 -4.46
N ASP A 75 15.89 0.65 -3.47
CA ASP A 75 16.82 -0.15 -2.69
C ASP A 75 17.13 -1.51 -3.35
N ALA A 76 18.26 -2.08 -2.92
CA ALA A 76 18.60 -3.49 -3.09
C ALA A 76 18.31 -4.29 -1.80
N VAL A 77 18.09 -5.59 -1.96
CA VAL A 77 17.91 -6.51 -0.83
C VAL A 77 19.23 -6.65 -0.06
N SER A 78 19.19 -6.46 1.25
CA SER A 78 20.32 -6.65 2.15
C SER A 78 20.02 -7.72 3.21
N LEU A 79 21.06 -8.33 3.78
CA LEU A 79 20.92 -9.40 4.76
C LEU A 79 20.08 -8.95 5.98
N SER A 80 20.28 -7.71 6.45
CA SER A 80 19.51 -7.14 7.57
C SER A 80 18.03 -6.93 7.26
N ASN A 81 17.62 -6.98 6.00
CA ASN A 81 16.23 -6.90 5.60
C ASN A 81 15.47 -8.21 5.83
N LEU A 82 16.14 -9.37 5.71
CA LEU A 82 15.50 -10.69 5.73
C LEU A 82 14.81 -11.01 7.06
N GLN A 83 15.18 -10.33 8.13
CA GLN A 83 14.56 -10.45 9.45
C GLN A 83 13.06 -10.01 9.45
N ARG A 84 12.62 -9.17 8.48
CA ARG A 84 11.25 -8.64 8.44
C ARG A 84 10.66 -8.48 7.03
N GLN A 85 11.46 -8.57 5.98
CA GLN A 85 11.04 -8.46 4.59
C GLN A 85 10.90 -9.87 3.98
N VAL A 86 9.90 -10.61 4.46
CA VAL A 86 9.73 -12.05 4.22
C VAL A 86 9.41 -12.44 2.76
N LEU A 87 9.23 -11.46 1.89
CA LEU A 87 9.10 -11.69 0.45
C LEU A 87 10.44 -12.06 -0.20
N PHE A 88 11.55 -11.72 0.46
CA PHE A 88 12.91 -11.97 -0.03
C PHE A 88 13.59 -13.13 0.71
N ASP A 89 14.59 -13.69 0.09
CA ASP A 89 15.49 -14.71 0.64
C ASP A 89 16.95 -14.40 0.26
N GLU A 90 17.88 -15.27 0.66
CA GLU A 90 19.31 -15.07 0.43
C GLU A 90 19.70 -15.02 -1.05
N ASP A 91 18.95 -15.68 -1.94
CA ASP A 91 19.19 -15.64 -3.38
C ASP A 91 18.96 -14.24 -3.98
N HIS A 92 18.26 -13.38 -3.26
CA HIS A 92 17.98 -12.01 -3.70
C HIS A 92 18.98 -10.97 -3.19
N LEU A 93 19.99 -11.36 -2.39
CA LEU A 93 20.95 -10.40 -1.85
C LEU A 93 21.65 -9.60 -2.96
N GLY A 94 21.65 -8.27 -2.82
CA GLY A 94 22.20 -7.34 -3.80
C GLY A 94 21.30 -7.06 -5.03
N HIS A 95 20.19 -7.76 -5.21
CA HIS A 95 19.28 -7.51 -6.30
C HIS A 95 18.34 -6.33 -5.96
N PRO A 96 17.99 -5.47 -6.92
CA PRO A 96 16.99 -4.43 -6.69
C PRO A 96 15.66 -5.06 -6.22
N LYS A 97 15.10 -4.53 -5.13
CA LYS A 97 13.91 -5.09 -4.48
C LYS A 97 12.72 -5.26 -5.44
N VAL A 98 12.47 -4.28 -6.30
CA VAL A 98 11.32 -4.32 -7.22
C VAL A 98 11.38 -5.47 -8.23
N PHE A 99 12.56 -5.88 -8.67
CA PHE A 99 12.71 -7.03 -9.57
C PHE A 99 12.59 -8.34 -8.82
N ALA A 100 13.15 -8.44 -7.61
CA ALA A 100 12.97 -9.60 -6.73
C ALA A 100 11.47 -9.81 -6.40
N VAL A 101 10.72 -8.73 -6.13
CA VAL A 101 9.25 -8.76 -5.98
C VAL A 101 8.58 -9.35 -7.21
N LYS A 102 8.92 -8.85 -8.41
CA LYS A 102 8.32 -9.32 -9.66
C LYS A 102 8.51 -10.82 -9.83
N ASP A 103 9.71 -11.32 -9.60
CA ASP A 103 10.05 -12.73 -9.77
C ASP A 103 9.32 -13.64 -8.76
N LYS A 104 9.24 -13.20 -7.50
CA LYS A 104 8.51 -13.92 -6.45
C LYS A 104 7.00 -13.95 -6.70
N ILE A 105 6.43 -12.82 -7.03
CA ILE A 105 4.98 -12.71 -7.22
C ILE A 105 4.54 -13.46 -8.47
N LYS A 106 5.34 -13.46 -9.55
CA LYS A 106 5.04 -14.26 -10.75
C LYS A 106 4.93 -15.76 -10.43
N LYS A 107 5.75 -16.26 -9.49
CA LYS A 107 5.67 -17.65 -9.01
C LYS A 107 4.45 -17.88 -8.11
N LEU A 108 4.07 -16.88 -7.30
CA LEU A 108 2.91 -16.96 -6.42
C LEU A 108 1.59 -16.90 -7.21
N ASN A 109 1.47 -15.96 -8.14
CA ASN A 109 0.25 -15.76 -8.93
C ASN A 109 0.59 -15.33 -10.37
N PRO A 110 0.53 -16.24 -11.35
CA PRO A 110 0.84 -15.93 -12.74
C PRO A 110 -0.24 -15.14 -13.49
N PHE A 111 -1.44 -14.94 -12.88
CA PHE A 111 -2.59 -14.27 -13.51
C PHE A 111 -2.59 -12.75 -13.32
N ILE A 112 -1.62 -12.21 -12.59
CA ILE A 112 -1.52 -10.78 -12.33
C ILE A 112 -0.24 -10.18 -12.94
N GLU A 113 -0.26 -8.87 -13.12
CA GLU A 113 0.88 -8.12 -13.64
C GLU A 113 1.58 -7.34 -12.52
N ILE A 114 2.93 -7.42 -12.51
CA ILE A 114 3.79 -6.60 -11.64
C ILE A 114 4.59 -5.63 -12.50
N LEU A 115 4.42 -4.34 -12.19
CA LEU A 115 5.14 -3.23 -12.83
C LEU A 115 6.23 -2.71 -11.89
N PRO A 116 7.51 -3.12 -12.07
CA PRO A 116 8.60 -2.69 -11.20
C PRO A 116 9.13 -1.31 -11.62
N PHE A 117 9.24 -0.38 -10.67
CA PHE A 117 9.84 0.93 -10.84
C PHE A 117 11.04 1.07 -9.92
N ASN A 118 12.23 0.72 -10.42
CA ASN A 118 13.49 0.79 -9.66
C ASN A 118 14.01 2.23 -9.64
N ARG A 119 13.43 3.04 -8.79
CA ARG A 119 13.78 4.45 -8.62
C ARG A 119 13.11 5.04 -7.40
N ARG A 120 13.69 6.15 -6.91
CA ARG A 120 13.12 6.90 -5.80
C ARG A 120 11.89 7.70 -6.26
N LEU A 121 10.86 7.73 -5.42
CA LEU A 121 9.68 8.53 -5.69
C LEU A 121 9.99 10.01 -5.48
N THR A 122 9.81 10.80 -6.53
CA THR A 122 9.80 12.27 -6.48
C THR A 122 8.37 12.78 -6.71
N GLU A 123 8.10 14.05 -6.39
CA GLU A 123 6.78 14.64 -6.64
C GLU A 123 6.40 14.59 -8.13
N ALA A 124 7.32 14.96 -9.00
CA ALA A 124 7.10 14.92 -10.44
C ALA A 124 6.80 13.51 -10.97
N GLU A 125 7.46 12.49 -10.42
CA GLU A 125 7.18 11.09 -10.76
C GLU A 125 5.84 10.62 -10.21
N ALA A 126 5.50 11.03 -8.98
CA ALA A 126 4.23 10.71 -8.37
C ALA A 126 3.06 11.27 -9.19
N GLU A 127 3.14 12.50 -9.69
CA GLU A 127 2.11 13.10 -10.53
C GLU A 127 1.85 12.31 -11.82
N VAL A 128 2.90 11.81 -12.44
CA VAL A 128 2.78 11.01 -13.68
C VAL A 128 2.33 9.58 -13.37
N LEU A 129 2.86 8.98 -12.31
CA LEU A 129 2.65 7.57 -12.03
C LEU A 129 1.28 7.30 -11.39
N PHE A 130 0.85 8.13 -10.42
CA PHE A 130 -0.39 7.87 -9.68
C PHE A 130 -1.66 7.96 -10.52
N VAL A 131 -1.62 8.68 -11.67
CA VAL A 131 -2.75 8.76 -12.60
C VAL A 131 -3.17 7.37 -13.09
N GLU A 132 -2.20 6.48 -13.30
CA GLU A 132 -2.38 5.15 -13.88
C GLU A 132 -2.96 4.11 -12.91
N PHE A 133 -3.05 4.45 -11.61
CA PHE A 133 -3.50 3.53 -10.57
C PHE A 133 -4.78 4.03 -9.89
N ASP A 134 -5.62 3.09 -9.46
CA ASP A 134 -6.89 3.37 -8.80
C ASP A 134 -6.69 3.75 -7.33
N LEU A 135 -5.65 3.20 -6.68
CA LEU A 135 -5.36 3.34 -5.26
C LEU A 135 -3.86 3.29 -5.01
N ILE A 136 -3.41 4.13 -4.08
CA ILE A 136 -2.00 4.24 -3.67
C ILE A 136 -1.83 3.67 -2.27
N ILE A 137 -0.76 2.91 -2.06
CA ILE A 137 -0.41 2.31 -0.79
C ILE A 137 0.99 2.77 -0.41
N ASP A 138 1.11 3.45 0.70
CA ASP A 138 2.37 3.97 1.20
C ASP A 138 2.86 3.13 2.39
N GLY A 139 3.86 2.28 2.12
CA GLY A 139 4.62 1.50 3.09
C GLY A 139 6.04 2.01 3.27
N SER A 140 6.32 3.26 2.91
CA SER A 140 7.63 3.88 3.08
C SER A 140 7.98 4.13 4.56
N ASP A 141 9.27 4.27 4.82
CA ASP A 141 9.80 4.49 6.18
C ASP A 141 10.27 5.92 6.45
N ASN A 142 9.97 6.85 5.53
CA ASN A 142 10.42 8.23 5.66
C ASN A 142 9.29 9.25 5.44
N PHE A 143 9.41 10.37 6.12
CA PHE A 143 8.40 11.44 6.13
C PHE A 143 8.23 12.13 4.78
N LEU A 144 9.33 12.35 4.06
CA LEU A 144 9.29 13.04 2.77
C LEU A 144 8.44 12.28 1.76
N THR A 145 8.64 10.98 1.64
CA THR A 145 7.85 10.13 0.73
C THR A 145 6.36 10.17 1.11
N ARG A 146 6.01 10.11 2.40
CA ARG A 146 4.62 10.22 2.88
C ARG A 146 3.98 11.54 2.54
N LYS A 147 4.72 12.66 2.67
CA LYS A 147 4.24 13.99 2.28
C LYS A 147 3.99 14.07 0.77
N ILE A 148 4.92 13.60 -0.05
CA ILE A 148 4.77 13.55 -1.51
C ILE A 148 3.55 12.71 -1.87
N SER A 149 3.43 11.50 -1.32
CA SER A 149 2.31 10.59 -1.57
C SER A 149 0.98 11.25 -1.23
N ASN A 150 0.87 11.88 -0.06
CA ASN A 150 -0.33 12.57 0.36
C ASN A 150 -0.67 13.77 -0.53
N LEU A 151 0.31 14.64 -0.82
CA LEU A 151 0.13 15.83 -1.65
C LEU A 151 -0.44 15.45 -3.02
N VAL A 152 0.21 14.49 -3.69
CA VAL A 152 -0.19 14.07 -5.02
C VAL A 152 -1.52 13.30 -5.00
N CYS A 153 -1.78 12.48 -3.98
CA CYS A 153 -3.08 11.82 -3.81
C CYS A 153 -4.22 12.83 -3.62
N VAL A 154 -4.01 13.89 -2.85
CA VAL A 154 -5.00 14.97 -2.69
C VAL A 154 -5.24 15.67 -4.03
N LYS A 155 -4.18 16.05 -4.74
CA LYS A 155 -4.24 16.74 -6.04
C LYS A 155 -4.99 15.91 -7.09
N LEU A 156 -4.71 14.62 -7.16
CA LEU A 156 -5.29 13.69 -8.14
C LEU A 156 -6.58 13.01 -7.65
N LYS A 157 -7.07 13.35 -6.45
CA LYS A 157 -8.24 12.72 -5.82
C LYS A 157 -8.12 11.19 -5.73
N LYS A 158 -6.90 10.69 -5.43
CA LYS A 158 -6.64 9.25 -5.27
C LYS A 158 -6.74 8.85 -3.80
N PRO A 159 -7.39 7.72 -3.48
CA PRO A 159 -7.36 7.17 -2.12
C PRO A 159 -5.96 6.68 -1.77
N LEU A 160 -5.58 6.83 -0.48
CA LEU A 160 -4.27 6.49 0.05
C LEU A 160 -4.40 5.64 1.30
N VAL A 161 -3.87 4.42 1.28
CA VAL A 161 -3.63 3.62 2.48
C VAL A 161 -2.20 3.88 2.94
N SER A 162 -2.02 4.38 4.15
CA SER A 162 -0.68 4.63 4.69
C SER A 162 -0.48 3.90 6.00
N GLY A 163 0.68 3.24 6.12
CA GLY A 163 1.12 2.56 7.31
C GLY A 163 2.47 3.08 7.79
N ALA A 164 2.70 3.01 9.09
CA ALA A 164 4.00 3.28 9.71
C ALA A 164 4.24 2.32 10.85
N ILE A 165 5.51 2.02 11.11
CA ILE A 165 5.94 1.16 12.20
C ILE A 165 7.15 1.78 12.90
N SER A 166 7.25 1.56 14.19
CA SER A 166 8.42 1.91 14.99
C SER A 166 8.52 0.95 16.18
N GLN A 167 9.67 0.33 16.37
CA GLN A 167 9.92 -0.59 17.48
C GLN A 167 8.84 -1.67 17.63
N TRP A 168 7.85 -1.45 18.49
CA TRP A 168 6.75 -2.35 18.80
C TRP A 168 5.38 -1.79 18.41
N GLU A 169 5.33 -0.60 17.81
CA GLU A 169 4.07 0.06 17.46
C GLU A 169 3.90 0.19 15.95
N GLY A 170 2.68 -0.01 15.50
CA GLY A 170 2.26 0.20 14.13
C GLY A 170 1.03 1.09 14.06
N GLN A 171 0.93 1.86 13.00
CA GLN A 171 -0.24 2.71 12.74
C GLN A 171 -0.67 2.63 11.30
N ILE A 172 -1.97 2.66 11.07
CA ILE A 172 -2.57 2.55 9.73
C ILE A 172 -3.76 3.49 9.65
N SER A 173 -3.92 4.15 8.51
CA SER A 173 -5.13 4.92 8.18
C SER A 173 -5.42 4.86 6.69
N PHE A 174 -6.69 5.12 6.37
CA PHE A 174 -7.16 5.28 5.00
C PHE A 174 -7.50 6.75 4.76
N PHE A 175 -6.71 7.41 3.92
CA PHE A 175 -6.80 8.85 3.64
C PHE A 175 -7.42 9.11 2.26
N ASN A 176 -7.96 10.31 2.09
CA ASN A 176 -8.44 10.82 0.80
C ASN A 176 -9.54 9.97 0.12
N GLU A 177 -10.26 9.14 0.87
CA GLU A 177 -11.29 8.27 0.30
C GLU A 177 -12.46 9.07 -0.30
N THR A 178 -12.87 10.13 0.41
CA THR A 178 -13.93 11.05 0.00
C THR A 178 -13.46 12.50 0.15
N LYS A 179 -14.22 13.45 -0.38
CA LYS A 179 -13.95 14.87 -0.18
C LYS A 179 -13.94 15.30 1.29
N ASP A 180 -14.71 14.60 2.13
CA ASP A 180 -14.86 14.92 3.56
C ASP A 180 -13.89 14.14 4.45
N SER A 181 -13.10 13.22 3.90
CA SER A 181 -12.11 12.49 4.68
C SER A 181 -10.84 13.30 4.91
N ALA A 182 -10.23 13.06 6.09
CA ALA A 182 -8.92 13.61 6.42
C ALA A 182 -7.86 13.15 5.40
N CYS A 183 -6.88 14.00 5.17
CA CYS A 183 -5.62 13.63 4.51
C CYS A 183 -4.53 13.38 5.56
N TYR A 184 -3.40 12.81 5.15
CA TYR A 184 -2.27 12.55 6.04
C TYR A 184 -1.82 13.82 6.79
N SER A 185 -1.73 14.96 6.10
CA SER A 185 -1.32 16.23 6.71
C SER A 185 -2.36 16.85 7.66
N CYS A 186 -3.59 16.36 7.70
CA CYS A 186 -4.54 16.76 8.74
C CYS A 186 -4.09 16.30 10.14
N ILE A 187 -3.35 15.18 10.19
CA ILE A 187 -2.88 14.56 11.45
C ILE A 187 -1.40 14.86 11.69
N PHE A 188 -0.61 14.80 10.62
CA PHE A 188 0.85 14.97 10.65
C PHE A 188 1.28 16.20 9.84
N PRO A 189 0.91 17.42 10.27
CA PRO A 189 1.18 18.65 9.49
C PRO A 189 2.66 19.02 9.46
N VAL A 190 3.40 18.66 10.48
CA VAL A 190 4.81 19.03 10.66
C VAL A 190 5.67 17.76 10.70
N GLU A 191 6.83 17.84 10.09
CA GLU A 191 7.85 16.81 10.21
C GLU A 191 8.40 16.79 11.64
N PRO A 192 8.55 15.60 12.26
CA PRO A 192 9.20 15.52 13.56
C PRO A 192 10.60 16.14 13.49
N VAL A 193 10.98 16.83 14.57
CA VAL A 193 12.34 17.33 14.71
C VAL A 193 13.31 16.15 14.67
N ASP A 194 14.44 16.32 14.00
CA ASP A 194 15.48 15.29 13.89
C ASP A 194 15.79 14.65 15.25
N GLY A 195 15.77 13.31 15.30
CA GLY A 195 16.01 12.52 16.49
C GLY A 195 14.79 12.23 17.38
N LEU A 196 13.62 12.88 17.17
CA LEU A 196 12.41 12.60 17.94
C LEU A 196 11.57 11.43 17.37
N ALA A 197 11.78 11.08 16.11
CA ALA A 197 11.15 9.93 15.48
C ALA A 197 12.22 9.10 14.74
N PRO A 198 12.99 8.27 15.47
CA PRO A 198 14.01 7.44 14.86
C PRO A 198 13.39 6.51 13.83
N ASN A 199 14.05 6.39 12.67
CA ASN A 199 13.63 5.44 11.65
C ASN A 199 13.86 3.99 12.12
N CYS A 200 13.30 3.01 11.40
CA CYS A 200 13.43 1.58 11.77
C CYS A 200 14.89 1.09 11.81
N ALA A 201 15.80 1.76 11.10
CA ALA A 201 17.22 1.40 11.10
C ALA A 201 17.92 1.84 12.38
N GLU A 202 17.49 2.94 12.97
CA GLU A 202 18.08 3.51 14.20
C GLU A 202 17.40 2.99 15.46
N GLY A 203 16.06 2.88 15.45
CA GLY A 203 15.27 2.48 16.63
C GLY A 203 15.03 0.97 16.76
N GLY A 204 15.34 0.20 15.72
CA GLY A 204 14.95 -1.22 15.65
C GLY A 204 13.46 -1.40 15.37
N VAL A 205 13.07 -2.62 15.00
CA VAL A 205 11.67 -3.01 14.78
C VAL A 205 11.48 -4.50 15.03
N MET A 206 10.42 -4.87 15.75
CA MET A 206 10.04 -6.26 15.96
C MET A 206 9.64 -6.90 14.62
N GLY A 207 10.31 -8.01 14.26
CA GLY A 207 10.26 -8.57 12.90
C GLY A 207 8.88 -8.96 12.40
N ALA A 208 7.96 -9.38 13.26
CA ALA A 208 6.59 -9.73 12.87
C ALA A 208 5.66 -8.52 12.76
N LEU A 209 6.01 -7.37 13.36
CA LEU A 209 5.17 -6.17 13.35
C LEU A 209 4.79 -5.70 11.93
N PRO A 210 5.73 -5.60 10.96
CA PRO A 210 5.38 -5.24 9.60
C PRO A 210 4.40 -6.22 8.95
N GLY A 211 4.48 -7.51 9.31
CA GLY A 211 3.55 -8.54 8.85
C GLY A 211 2.11 -8.26 9.28
N ILE A 212 1.90 -7.89 10.54
CA ILE A 212 0.58 -7.54 11.09
C ILE A 212 0.06 -6.28 10.41
N VAL A 213 0.84 -5.20 10.44
CA VAL A 213 0.45 -3.89 9.89
C VAL A 213 0.18 -3.97 8.39
N GLY A 214 1.09 -4.58 7.63
CA GLY A 214 0.94 -4.72 6.19
C GLY A 214 -0.23 -5.63 5.78
N SER A 215 -0.56 -6.65 6.58
CA SER A 215 -1.75 -7.47 6.35
C SER A 215 -3.04 -6.67 6.54
N VAL A 216 -3.10 -5.79 7.55
CA VAL A 216 -4.22 -4.86 7.71
C VAL A 216 -4.29 -3.88 6.55
N MET A 217 -3.16 -3.32 6.10
CA MET A 217 -3.13 -2.45 4.91
C MET A 217 -3.67 -3.17 3.67
N ALA A 218 -3.27 -4.41 3.42
CA ALA A 218 -3.79 -5.21 2.32
C ALA A 218 -5.30 -5.46 2.45
N SER A 219 -5.79 -5.72 3.65
CA SER A 219 -7.23 -5.86 3.93
C SER A 219 -8.01 -4.59 3.60
N GLU A 220 -7.49 -3.40 3.96
CA GLU A 220 -8.10 -2.12 3.61
C GLU A 220 -8.23 -1.93 2.09
N VAL A 221 -7.19 -2.32 1.34
CA VAL A 221 -7.20 -2.25 -0.13
C VAL A 221 -8.25 -3.21 -0.72
N ILE A 222 -8.28 -4.46 -0.25
CA ILE A 222 -9.26 -5.47 -0.71
C ILE A 222 -10.69 -4.99 -0.42
N LYS A 223 -10.96 -4.49 0.79
CA LYS A 223 -12.27 -3.93 1.17
C LYS A 223 -12.67 -2.78 0.23
N LYS A 224 -11.76 -1.83 -0.01
CA LYS A 224 -12.03 -0.69 -0.89
C LYS A 224 -12.38 -1.11 -2.31
N ILE A 225 -11.63 -2.05 -2.89
CA ILE A 225 -11.85 -2.51 -4.27
C ILE A 225 -13.15 -3.30 -4.38
N THR A 226 -13.42 -4.18 -3.43
CA THR A 226 -14.60 -5.06 -3.47
C THR A 226 -15.87 -4.37 -3.00
N GLY A 227 -15.76 -3.36 -2.15
CA GLY A 227 -16.87 -2.72 -1.43
C GLY A 227 -17.28 -3.48 -0.18
N ALA A 228 -16.45 -4.36 0.35
CA ALA A 228 -16.72 -5.16 1.54
C ALA A 228 -16.47 -4.36 2.83
N GLY A 229 -17.47 -4.28 3.69
CA GLY A 229 -17.34 -3.67 5.02
C GLY A 229 -17.01 -2.17 5.00
N GLU A 230 -16.36 -1.69 6.05
CA GLU A 230 -15.96 -0.28 6.22
C GLU A 230 -14.44 -0.18 6.25
N ASN A 231 -13.88 0.86 5.62
CA ASN A 231 -12.47 1.19 5.68
C ASN A 231 -12.11 2.02 6.94
N LEU A 232 -10.83 2.14 7.22
CA LEU A 232 -10.27 3.00 8.27
C LEU A 232 -10.32 4.50 7.91
N THR A 233 -11.35 4.91 7.19
CA THR A 233 -11.56 6.31 6.83
C THR A 233 -11.90 7.12 8.07
N ASN A 234 -11.18 8.23 8.26
CA ASN A 234 -11.30 9.06 9.46
C ASN A 234 -11.03 8.30 10.78
N LYS A 235 -10.22 7.25 10.71
CA LYS A 235 -9.74 6.48 11.86
C LYS A 235 -8.24 6.25 11.72
N LEU A 236 -7.51 6.38 12.81
CA LEU A 236 -6.13 5.93 12.93
C LEU A 236 -6.14 4.67 13.80
N LEU A 237 -5.84 3.53 13.21
CA LEU A 237 -5.63 2.29 13.93
C LEU A 237 -4.20 2.27 14.44
N ILE A 238 -4.02 2.09 15.75
CA ILE A 238 -2.74 1.89 16.39
C ILE A 238 -2.69 0.46 16.92
N PHE A 239 -1.61 -0.24 16.63
CA PHE A 239 -1.32 -1.56 17.19
C PHE A 239 -0.07 -1.49 18.06
N ASN A 240 -0.21 -1.83 19.34
CA ASN A 240 0.89 -2.01 20.28
C ASN A 240 1.19 -3.51 20.43
N ALA A 241 2.32 -3.95 19.87
CA ALA A 241 2.68 -5.35 19.85
C ALA A 241 3.22 -5.87 21.23
N LEU A 242 3.63 -4.99 22.14
CA LEU A 242 4.03 -5.40 23.48
C LEU A 242 2.85 -5.93 24.28
N ASN A 243 1.69 -5.29 24.12
CA ASN A 243 0.47 -5.61 24.87
C ASN A 243 -0.58 -6.33 24.02
N ASN A 244 -0.34 -6.51 22.70
CA ASN A 244 -1.30 -7.01 21.73
C ASN A 244 -2.61 -6.19 21.68
N GLU A 245 -2.50 -4.87 21.79
CA GLU A 245 -3.65 -3.97 21.83
C GLU A 245 -3.85 -3.26 20.51
N PHE A 246 -5.10 -3.27 20.02
CA PHE A 246 -5.55 -2.46 18.89
C PHE A 246 -6.42 -1.33 19.39
N SER A 247 -6.06 -0.10 19.06
CA SER A 247 -6.81 1.11 19.41
C SER A 247 -7.20 1.88 18.16
N ASN A 248 -8.47 2.29 18.07
CA ASN A 248 -8.96 3.18 17.01
C ASN A 248 -9.11 4.60 17.55
N ILE A 249 -8.40 5.53 16.94
CA ILE A 249 -8.53 6.97 17.23
C ILE A 249 -9.34 7.60 16.10
N ASN A 250 -10.44 8.27 16.44
CA ASN A 250 -11.20 9.03 15.45
C ASN A 250 -10.40 10.28 15.06
N ILE A 251 -10.23 10.46 13.76
CA ILE A 251 -9.58 11.62 13.17
C ILE A 251 -10.60 12.51 12.46
N GLN A 252 -10.40 13.80 12.59
CA GLN A 252 -11.25 14.79 11.90
C GLN A 252 -10.43 15.49 10.81
N LYS A 253 -11.09 15.78 9.70
CA LYS A 253 -10.52 16.63 8.68
C LYS A 253 -10.25 18.02 9.26
N ASN A 254 -9.02 18.50 9.09
CA ASN A 254 -8.66 19.87 9.46
C ASN A 254 -9.07 20.82 8.33
N LEU A 255 -10.05 21.68 8.61
CA LEU A 255 -10.57 22.65 7.63
C LEU A 255 -9.52 23.68 7.19
N ASN A 256 -8.48 23.90 8.03
CA ASN A 256 -7.38 24.80 7.74
C ASN A 256 -6.13 24.04 7.20
N CYS A 257 -6.28 22.78 6.83
CA CYS A 257 -5.16 21.99 6.29
C CYS A 257 -4.68 22.58 4.96
N GLU A 258 -3.43 23.02 4.89
CA GLU A 258 -2.86 23.64 3.69
C GLU A 258 -2.89 22.74 2.45
N ILE A 259 -2.90 21.41 2.65
CA ILE A 259 -2.86 20.42 1.56
C ILE A 259 -4.25 20.12 1.01
N CYS A 260 -5.29 20.01 1.86
CA CYS A 260 -6.61 19.54 1.40
C CYS A 260 -7.73 20.56 1.59
N LYS A 261 -7.45 21.81 1.99
CA LYS A 261 -8.48 22.86 2.19
C LYS A 261 -9.28 23.16 0.91
N GLU A 262 -8.62 23.19 -0.25
CA GLU A 262 -9.26 23.51 -1.53
C GLU A 262 -10.26 22.42 -2.00
N ARG A 263 -10.26 21.24 -1.40
CA ARG A 263 -11.27 20.20 -1.69
C ARG A 263 -12.66 20.52 -1.15
N HIS A 264 -12.81 21.63 -0.44
CA HIS A 264 -14.10 22.11 0.09
C HIS A 264 -14.92 22.91 -0.93
N GLU A 265 -14.28 23.46 -1.95
CA GLU A 265 -14.88 24.43 -2.87
C GLU A 265 -15.36 23.79 -4.19
N ALA A 266 -15.23 22.47 -4.35
CA ALA A 266 -15.62 21.73 -5.57
C ALA A 266 -16.79 20.71 -5.26
#